data_3ae89d7f583e8e56143115c3ad77fec3
#
_entry.id   3ae89d7f583e8e56143115c3ad77fec3
#
_cell.length_a   1.000
_cell.length_b   1.000
_cell.length_c   1.000
_cell.angle_alpha   90.00
_cell.angle_beta   90.00
_cell.angle_gamma   90.00
#
_symmetry.space_group_name_H-M   'P 1'
#
loop_
_entity.id
_entity.type
_entity.pdbx_description
1 polymer ?
#
loop_
_entity_poly.entity_id
_entity_poly.type
_entity_poly.pdbx_seq_one_letter_code
_entity_poly.pdbx_strand_id
1 'polypeptide(L)'
;LQPEFVICVGDLIPGYSKDAQRINSQWDVFQSVIKNLEMPFFYVPCNHDLTNDMQRRIWKERIGKSYYHFLYHDVLFLCVCTEEPQEWQISQPQIKYFREVLSKNRDVRWTFVFMHKPMWNNKKAKGWQEMEKLLQDRPHTVFAGHNHRYNKFERNGNEYIIIATTGGGSSMRGPLYGEFDHVVWVTMTEEKPRIANLMLNGIADTNIRTAEMAALIEPVQKGRIIQIEPILIEGALPEKVKTDIKIHNPTRLPMSIKGSLKSTSRLHIQPAGINLTLPPDATETINATINIVRPENLAIEDLPPILFKWAVSYEEKQFAGLQPTGETQIGIDRKFVCPKRTEPIAVDGNLSDWASLPHTCTAPMQINLEPGAWKGAEDSSFRFGTAWDDEYLYIGVEVIDDELFSNPEAPPWEQDAVEIRIDARPERQRHHGRGKNEFTNFLLFAMTPATDKTPSFCYNNEELPSGCRYSCKRTATGFAAEVAVPRAWLDAKQKQAWEAFRLNIFVDDFDSATDPGSQICWRPDWRSQESWAGSGSFWRDGEK
;
A
#
# COMPACT_ATOMS: atom_id res chain seq x y z
N LEU A 1 14.92 -32.49 12.06
CA LEU A 1 14.81 -31.71 13.30
C LEU A 1 13.49 -32.05 13.98
N GLN A 2 13.53 -32.39 15.26
CA GLN A 2 12.36 -32.72 16.06
C GLN A 2 12.39 -31.85 17.32
N PRO A 3 11.62 -30.72 17.35
CA PRO A 3 11.52 -29.88 18.53
C PRO A 3 10.63 -30.53 19.60
N GLU A 4 10.82 -30.15 20.86
CA GLU A 4 9.94 -30.59 21.95
C GLU A 4 8.51 -30.05 21.81
N PHE A 5 8.35 -28.87 21.23
CA PHE A 5 7.05 -28.25 20.91
C PHE A 5 7.22 -27.11 19.90
N VAL A 6 6.09 -26.64 19.38
CA VAL A 6 5.98 -25.51 18.48
C VAL A 6 5.10 -24.42 19.10
N ILE A 7 5.47 -23.15 18.95
CA ILE A 7 4.63 -22.00 19.32
C ILE A 7 4.43 -21.15 18.07
N CYS A 8 3.18 -20.85 17.71
CA CYS A 8 2.84 -19.91 16.64
C CYS A 8 2.36 -18.59 17.25
N VAL A 9 2.89 -17.47 16.73
CA VAL A 9 2.59 -16.10 17.23
C VAL A 9 1.41 -15.43 16.53
N GLY A 10 0.43 -16.21 16.06
CA GLY A 10 -0.82 -15.71 15.48
C GLY A 10 -0.91 -15.85 13.96
N ASP A 11 -1.94 -15.24 13.37
CA ASP A 11 -2.34 -15.35 11.96
C ASP A 11 -2.60 -16.79 11.53
N LEU A 12 -3.35 -17.51 12.38
CA LEU A 12 -3.59 -18.94 12.25
C LEU A 12 -4.68 -19.25 11.22
N ILE A 13 -5.63 -18.33 11.06
CA ILE A 13 -6.73 -18.41 10.09
C ILE A 13 -6.90 -17.08 9.35
N PRO A 14 -7.54 -17.06 8.17
CA PRO A 14 -7.88 -15.79 7.49
C PRO A 14 -8.76 -14.83 8.32
N GLY A 15 -9.69 -15.36 9.09
CA GLY A 15 -10.49 -14.59 10.04
C GLY A 15 -11.43 -13.57 9.40
N TYR A 16 -11.64 -12.42 10.10
CA TYR A 16 -12.40 -11.24 9.67
C TYR A 16 -13.81 -11.50 9.14
N SER A 17 -14.48 -12.56 9.60
CA SER A 17 -15.84 -12.89 9.21
C SER A 17 -16.79 -12.90 10.41
N LYS A 18 -18.06 -12.58 10.16
CA LYS A 18 -19.17 -12.77 11.12
C LYS A 18 -19.93 -14.07 10.87
N ASP A 19 -19.53 -14.86 9.88
CA ASP A 19 -20.09 -16.16 9.57
C ASP A 19 -19.36 -17.23 10.39
N ALA A 20 -20.06 -17.80 11.35
CA ALA A 20 -19.52 -18.84 12.24
C ALA A 20 -19.16 -20.13 11.50
N GLN A 21 -19.89 -20.51 10.45
CA GLN A 21 -19.61 -21.72 9.67
C GLN A 21 -18.30 -21.54 8.92
N ARG A 22 -18.10 -20.39 8.27
CA ARG A 22 -16.86 -20.04 7.58
C ARG A 22 -15.66 -20.05 8.51
N ILE A 23 -15.77 -19.43 9.70
CA ILE A 23 -14.67 -19.41 10.68
C ILE A 23 -14.36 -20.80 11.19
N ASN A 24 -15.37 -21.62 11.49
CA ASN A 24 -15.16 -23.01 11.92
C ASN A 24 -14.47 -23.84 10.83
N SER A 25 -14.86 -23.68 9.56
CA SER A 25 -14.21 -24.34 8.43
C SER A 25 -12.72 -23.95 8.31
N GLN A 26 -12.38 -22.68 8.51
CA GLN A 26 -10.98 -22.22 8.50
C GLN A 26 -10.17 -22.90 9.62
N TRP A 27 -10.73 -23.00 10.82
CA TRP A 27 -10.11 -23.71 11.95
C TRP A 27 -9.94 -25.20 11.66
N ASP A 28 -10.93 -25.86 11.05
CA ASP A 28 -10.85 -27.27 10.69
C ASP A 28 -9.71 -27.53 9.69
N VAL A 29 -9.55 -26.65 8.70
CA VAL A 29 -8.44 -26.71 7.73
C VAL A 29 -7.10 -26.55 8.48
N PHE A 30 -6.94 -25.52 9.29
CA PHE A 30 -5.72 -25.28 10.07
C PHE A 30 -5.36 -26.48 10.96
N GLN A 31 -6.33 -26.96 11.74
CA GLN A 31 -6.13 -28.10 12.63
C GLN A 31 -5.82 -29.40 11.86
N SER A 32 -6.36 -29.55 10.65
CA SER A 32 -6.04 -30.70 9.80
C SER A 32 -4.57 -30.75 9.36
N VAL A 33 -3.93 -29.60 9.25
CA VAL A 33 -2.50 -29.48 8.90
C VAL A 33 -1.65 -29.78 10.11
N ILE A 34 -1.89 -29.10 11.25
CA ILE A 34 -1.03 -29.22 12.43
C ILE A 34 -1.15 -30.57 13.15
N LYS A 35 -2.26 -31.30 12.97
CA LYS A 35 -2.40 -32.66 13.54
C LYS A 35 -1.34 -33.65 13.05
N ASN A 36 -0.63 -33.34 11.98
CA ASN A 36 0.48 -34.15 11.46
C ASN A 36 1.80 -33.90 12.21
N LEU A 37 1.83 -32.93 13.11
CA LEU A 37 2.97 -32.68 13.98
C LEU A 37 2.97 -33.70 15.13
N GLU A 38 4.14 -34.27 15.41
CA GLU A 38 4.34 -35.25 16.49
C GLU A 38 4.52 -34.62 17.86
N MET A 39 4.74 -33.29 17.91
CA MET A 39 4.97 -32.52 19.12
C MET A 39 3.81 -31.58 19.45
N PRO A 40 3.66 -31.16 20.73
CA PRO A 40 2.66 -30.16 21.11
C PRO A 40 2.76 -28.85 20.34
N PHE A 41 1.61 -28.26 20.00
CA PHE A 41 1.50 -26.98 19.33
C PHE A 41 0.77 -25.98 20.23
N PHE A 42 1.42 -24.82 20.49
CA PHE A 42 0.90 -23.75 21.32
C PHE A 42 0.45 -22.57 20.47
N TYR A 43 -0.64 -21.94 20.85
CA TYR A 43 -1.33 -20.89 20.11
C TYR A 43 -1.21 -19.55 20.80
N VAL A 44 -0.87 -18.50 20.06
CA VAL A 44 -0.98 -17.10 20.50
C VAL A 44 -2.03 -16.44 19.62
N PRO A 45 -3.09 -15.86 20.20
CA PRO A 45 -4.17 -15.27 19.42
C PRO A 45 -3.76 -13.95 18.77
N CYS A 46 -4.40 -13.63 17.63
CA CYS A 46 -4.16 -12.43 16.85
C CYS A 46 -5.47 -11.71 16.45
N ASN A 47 -5.31 -10.62 15.69
CA ASN A 47 -6.44 -9.89 15.15
C ASN A 47 -7.30 -10.71 14.17
N HIS A 48 -6.71 -11.62 13.40
CA HIS A 48 -7.45 -12.54 12.53
C HIS A 48 -8.30 -13.52 13.33
N ASP A 49 -7.80 -13.96 14.48
CA ASP A 49 -8.46 -14.98 15.33
C ASP A 49 -9.56 -14.39 16.24
N LEU A 50 -9.40 -13.11 16.64
CA LEU A 50 -10.23 -12.45 17.66
C LEU A 50 -10.92 -11.16 17.18
N THR A 51 -11.19 -11.02 15.88
CA THR A 51 -11.73 -9.79 15.27
C THR A 51 -13.05 -9.32 15.89
N ASN A 52 -13.93 -10.24 16.31
CA ASN A 52 -15.26 -9.93 16.83
C ASN A 52 -15.69 -10.95 17.90
N ASP A 53 -16.80 -10.67 18.58
CA ASP A 53 -17.27 -11.49 19.71
C ASP A 53 -17.57 -12.94 19.33
N MET A 54 -18.03 -13.18 18.09
CA MET A 54 -18.29 -14.53 17.60
C MET A 54 -16.96 -15.31 17.48
N GLN A 55 -15.93 -14.70 16.89
CA GLN A 55 -14.61 -15.34 16.78
C GLN A 55 -13.95 -15.52 18.14
N ARG A 56 -14.08 -14.56 19.09
CA ARG A 56 -13.63 -14.71 20.49
C ARG A 56 -14.27 -15.90 21.19
N ARG A 57 -15.58 -16.14 20.93
CA ARG A 57 -16.30 -17.31 21.47
C ARG A 57 -15.78 -18.60 20.85
N ILE A 58 -15.61 -18.68 19.54
CA ILE A 58 -15.07 -19.86 18.84
C ILE A 58 -13.65 -20.17 19.32
N TRP A 59 -12.79 -19.14 19.48
CA TRP A 59 -11.46 -19.31 20.08
C TRP A 59 -11.55 -19.97 21.47
N LYS A 60 -12.40 -19.42 22.34
CA LYS A 60 -12.58 -19.94 23.70
C LYS A 60 -13.06 -21.39 23.72
N GLU A 61 -13.93 -21.78 22.81
CA GLU A 61 -14.47 -23.13 22.68
C GLU A 61 -13.44 -24.13 22.12
N ARG A 62 -12.66 -23.71 21.11
CA ARG A 62 -11.73 -24.61 20.41
C ARG A 62 -10.33 -24.66 21.03
N ILE A 63 -9.83 -23.54 21.49
CA ILE A 63 -8.45 -23.38 21.95
C ILE A 63 -8.39 -23.14 23.46
N GLY A 64 -9.28 -22.31 23.99
CA GLY A 64 -9.37 -22.03 25.43
C GLY A 64 -8.96 -20.61 25.78
N LYS A 65 -7.98 -20.46 26.67
CA LYS A 65 -7.56 -19.14 27.16
C LYS A 65 -6.83 -18.35 26.08
N SER A 66 -7.08 -17.04 25.98
CA SER A 66 -6.40 -16.12 25.09
C SER A 66 -5.00 -15.73 25.58
N TYR A 67 -4.75 -15.81 26.88
CA TYR A 67 -3.43 -15.63 27.47
C TYR A 67 -3.18 -16.67 28.56
N TYR A 68 -1.96 -17.13 28.66
CA TYR A 68 -1.56 -18.20 29.58
C TYR A 68 -0.04 -18.24 29.74
N HIS A 69 0.44 -19.12 30.62
CA HIS A 69 1.85 -19.45 30.78
C HIS A 69 2.02 -20.94 30.98
N PHE A 70 3.23 -21.38 30.74
CA PHE A 70 3.67 -22.72 31.14
C PHE A 70 5.16 -22.71 31.48
N LEU A 71 5.56 -23.70 32.25
CA LEU A 71 6.98 -23.98 32.52
C LEU A 71 7.37 -25.21 31.74
N TYR A 72 8.53 -25.16 31.14
CA TYR A 72 9.20 -26.32 30.57
C TYR A 72 10.63 -26.36 31.13
N HIS A 73 10.89 -27.39 31.98
CA HIS A 73 12.06 -27.39 32.85
C HIS A 73 12.13 -26.09 33.67
N ASP A 74 13.28 -25.39 33.62
CA ASP A 74 13.55 -24.15 34.34
C ASP A 74 13.37 -22.90 33.44
N VAL A 75 12.56 -22.99 32.40
CA VAL A 75 12.23 -21.91 31.47
C VAL A 75 10.76 -21.58 31.52
N LEU A 76 10.46 -20.30 31.64
CA LEU A 76 9.09 -19.78 31.69
C LEU A 76 8.66 -19.26 30.31
N PHE A 77 7.48 -19.66 29.87
CA PHE A 77 6.85 -19.26 28.62
C PHE A 77 5.57 -18.47 28.90
N LEU A 78 5.49 -17.22 28.43
CA LEU A 78 4.35 -16.33 28.56
C LEU A 78 3.71 -16.12 27.20
N CYS A 79 2.45 -16.51 27.03
CA CYS A 79 1.66 -16.26 25.83
C CYS A 79 0.71 -15.09 26.11
N VAL A 80 0.93 -13.95 25.48
CA VAL A 80 0.28 -12.67 25.74
C VAL A 80 -0.71 -12.35 24.63
N CYS A 81 -1.95 -12.03 24.98
CA CYS A 81 -2.96 -11.55 24.04
C CYS A 81 -2.84 -10.03 23.84
N THR A 82 -2.71 -9.60 22.59
CA THR A 82 -2.61 -8.17 22.22
C THR A 82 -3.92 -7.59 21.71
N GLU A 83 -5.02 -8.36 21.81
CA GLU A 83 -6.34 -8.04 21.29
C GLU A 83 -7.40 -7.85 22.39
N GLU A 84 -6.98 -7.70 23.66
CA GLU A 84 -7.89 -7.55 24.79
C GLU A 84 -7.53 -6.34 25.68
N PRO A 85 -8.53 -5.47 25.99
CA PRO A 85 -9.95 -5.55 25.61
C PRO A 85 -10.20 -5.14 24.15
N GLN A 86 -9.23 -4.53 23.50
CA GLN A 86 -9.27 -4.07 22.13
C GLN A 86 -7.93 -4.33 21.45
N GLU A 87 -7.90 -4.16 20.17
CA GLU A 87 -6.70 -4.21 19.34
C GLU A 87 -5.59 -3.28 19.88
N TRP A 88 -4.35 -3.76 19.91
CA TRP A 88 -3.18 -3.07 20.47
C TRP A 88 -3.26 -2.79 21.98
N GLN A 89 -3.97 -3.64 22.74
CA GLN A 89 -4.08 -3.48 24.17
C GLN A 89 -3.83 -4.81 24.91
N ILE A 90 -3.19 -4.69 26.08
CA ILE A 90 -3.06 -5.75 27.08
C ILE A 90 -3.91 -5.31 28.28
N SER A 91 -4.91 -6.12 28.63
CA SER A 91 -5.87 -5.78 29.69
C SER A 91 -5.24 -5.80 31.09
N GLN A 92 -5.77 -4.98 32.01
CA GLN A 92 -5.32 -4.97 33.41
C GLN A 92 -5.43 -6.33 34.12
N PRO A 93 -6.49 -7.14 33.91
CA PRO A 93 -6.54 -8.51 34.40
C PRO A 93 -5.38 -9.38 33.91
N GLN A 94 -4.98 -9.21 32.65
CA GLN A 94 -3.86 -9.95 32.06
C GLN A 94 -2.52 -9.52 32.67
N ILE A 95 -2.31 -8.21 32.85
CA ILE A 95 -1.11 -7.67 33.51
C ILE A 95 -1.00 -8.16 34.95
N LYS A 96 -2.12 -8.17 35.70
CA LYS A 96 -2.18 -8.72 37.05
C LYS A 96 -1.80 -10.20 37.07
N TYR A 97 -2.37 -10.98 36.15
CA TYR A 97 -2.06 -12.40 36.01
C TYR A 97 -0.55 -12.63 35.80
N PHE A 98 0.07 -11.94 34.85
CA PHE A 98 1.51 -12.11 34.58
C PHE A 98 2.39 -11.59 35.71
N ARG A 99 1.97 -10.56 36.44
CA ARG A 99 2.67 -10.11 37.65
C ARG A 99 2.73 -11.21 38.70
N GLU A 100 1.64 -11.91 38.92
CA GLU A 100 1.57 -13.08 39.85
C GLU A 100 2.42 -14.25 39.36
N VAL A 101 2.35 -14.56 38.06
CA VAL A 101 3.16 -15.60 37.45
C VAL A 101 4.65 -15.32 37.60
N LEU A 102 5.09 -14.10 37.24
CA LEU A 102 6.48 -13.68 37.31
C LEU A 102 7.02 -13.64 38.73
N SER A 103 6.17 -13.27 39.71
CA SER A 103 6.55 -13.27 41.13
C SER A 103 6.75 -14.67 41.73
N LYS A 104 6.00 -15.65 41.21
CA LYS A 104 6.12 -17.07 41.65
C LYS A 104 7.25 -17.83 40.97
N ASN A 105 7.76 -17.30 39.85
CA ASN A 105 8.77 -17.96 39.02
C ASN A 105 10.01 -17.05 38.87
N ARG A 106 10.61 -16.72 40.02
CA ARG A 106 11.82 -15.81 40.04
C ARG A 106 13.09 -16.54 39.65
N ASP A 107 13.18 -17.81 39.95
CA ASP A 107 14.40 -18.62 39.85
C ASP A 107 14.53 -19.33 38.49
N VAL A 108 13.65 -19.02 37.52
CA VAL A 108 13.77 -19.58 36.18
C VAL A 108 15.00 -19.00 35.46
N ARG A 109 15.70 -19.84 34.71
CA ARG A 109 16.89 -19.49 33.95
C ARG A 109 16.62 -18.49 32.84
N TRP A 110 15.45 -18.58 32.19
CA TRP A 110 15.03 -17.72 31.09
C TRP A 110 13.53 -17.53 31.06
N THR A 111 13.09 -16.38 30.49
CA THR A 111 11.67 -16.13 30.23
C THR A 111 11.47 -15.81 28.75
N PHE A 112 10.63 -16.57 28.06
CA PHE A 112 10.18 -16.23 26.73
C PHE A 112 8.80 -15.60 26.77
N VAL A 113 8.60 -14.54 26.00
CA VAL A 113 7.32 -13.86 25.84
C VAL A 113 6.90 -13.93 24.37
N PHE A 114 5.72 -14.45 24.13
CA PHE A 114 5.13 -14.57 22.81
C PHE A 114 3.87 -13.71 22.73
N MET A 115 3.77 -12.91 21.68
CA MET A 115 2.59 -12.10 21.39
C MET A 115 2.44 -11.95 19.88
N HIS A 116 1.23 -11.61 19.42
CA HIS A 116 1.05 -11.39 18.00
C HIS A 116 1.58 -10.01 17.57
N LYS A 117 1.04 -8.94 18.12
CA LYS A 117 1.46 -7.57 17.75
C LYS A 117 2.71 -7.13 18.51
N PRO A 118 3.70 -6.53 17.82
CA PRO A 118 4.92 -6.03 18.46
C PRO A 118 4.63 -4.75 19.26
N MET A 119 4.10 -4.91 20.46
CA MET A 119 3.57 -3.84 21.31
C MET A 119 4.60 -2.76 21.63
N TRP A 120 5.89 -3.10 21.69
CA TRP A 120 6.97 -2.13 21.95
C TRP A 120 7.25 -1.19 20.78
N ASN A 121 6.77 -1.51 19.58
CA ASN A 121 7.07 -0.79 18.34
C ASN A 121 5.90 0.08 17.84
N ASN A 122 4.84 0.23 18.64
CA ASN A 122 3.67 1.01 18.29
C ASN A 122 3.28 2.01 19.38
N LYS A 123 3.24 3.30 19.04
CA LYS A 123 2.85 4.37 19.96
C LYS A 123 1.40 4.28 20.47
N LYS A 124 0.53 3.56 19.78
CA LYS A 124 -0.88 3.34 20.17
C LYS A 124 -1.04 2.18 21.14
N ALA A 125 -0.02 1.35 21.33
CA ALA A 125 -0.07 0.18 22.19
C ALA A 125 -0.25 0.56 23.65
N LYS A 126 -1.19 -0.10 24.35
CA LYS A 126 -1.47 0.12 25.75
C LYS A 126 -1.17 -1.14 26.57
N GLY A 127 -0.67 -0.96 27.79
CA GLY A 127 -0.36 -2.04 28.74
C GLY A 127 1.04 -2.63 28.59
N TRP A 128 1.73 -2.47 27.44
CA TRP A 128 3.05 -3.02 27.25
C TRP A 128 4.12 -2.44 28.21
N GLN A 129 4.10 -1.14 28.44
CA GLN A 129 5.06 -0.51 29.33
C GLN A 129 5.01 -1.09 30.77
N GLU A 130 3.83 -1.47 31.24
CA GLU A 130 3.67 -2.14 32.54
C GLU A 130 4.23 -3.57 32.48
N MET A 131 3.95 -4.32 31.39
CA MET A 131 4.50 -5.66 31.18
C MET A 131 6.03 -5.62 31.09
N GLU A 132 6.60 -4.70 30.31
CA GLU A 132 8.05 -4.57 30.14
C GLU A 132 8.76 -4.27 31.47
N LYS A 133 8.14 -3.45 32.35
CA LYS A 133 8.65 -3.22 33.71
C LYS A 133 8.67 -4.50 34.57
N LEU A 134 7.70 -5.38 34.40
CA LEU A 134 7.68 -6.67 35.14
C LEU A 134 8.78 -7.63 34.67
N LEU A 135 9.31 -7.42 33.48
CA LEU A 135 10.38 -8.23 32.88
C LEU A 135 11.79 -7.64 33.13
N GLN A 136 11.89 -6.43 33.66
CA GLN A 136 13.11 -5.63 33.72
C GLN A 136 14.30 -6.35 34.38
N ASP A 137 14.04 -7.07 35.47
CA ASP A 137 15.09 -7.67 36.31
C ASP A 137 15.34 -9.16 36.01
N ARG A 138 15.00 -9.61 34.81
CA ARG A 138 15.20 -11.01 34.41
C ARG A 138 15.64 -11.15 32.95
N PRO A 139 16.47 -12.13 32.63
CA PRO A 139 16.83 -12.43 31.26
C PRO A 139 15.58 -12.94 30.50
N HIS A 140 15.31 -12.33 29.34
CA HIS A 140 14.15 -12.69 28.54
C HIS A 140 14.36 -12.46 27.05
N THR A 141 13.52 -13.10 26.25
CA THR A 141 13.40 -12.85 24.80
C THR A 141 11.94 -12.69 24.45
N VAL A 142 11.62 -11.73 23.60
CA VAL A 142 10.25 -11.46 23.15
C VAL A 142 10.12 -11.76 21.67
N PHE A 143 9.11 -12.57 21.31
CA PHE A 143 8.75 -12.86 19.92
C PHE A 143 7.39 -12.25 19.58
N ALA A 144 7.30 -11.64 18.40
CA ALA A 144 6.03 -11.16 17.85
C ALA A 144 5.95 -11.45 16.35
N GLY A 145 4.74 -11.35 15.77
CA GLY A 145 4.47 -11.48 14.34
C GLY A 145 3.86 -10.21 13.75
N HIS A 146 2.71 -10.31 13.10
CA HIS A 146 1.84 -9.23 12.60
C HIS A 146 2.38 -8.43 11.42
N ASN A 147 3.65 -8.09 11.42
CA ASN A 147 4.23 -7.19 10.40
C ASN A 147 4.59 -7.91 9.10
N HIS A 148 4.56 -9.23 9.08
CA HIS A 148 5.02 -10.07 7.96
C HIS A 148 6.44 -9.71 7.48
N ARG A 149 7.25 -9.13 8.39
CA ARG A 149 8.63 -8.70 8.14
C ARG A 149 9.49 -8.94 9.36
N TYR A 150 10.59 -9.62 9.15
CA TYR A 150 11.57 -9.85 10.20
C TYR A 150 12.21 -8.54 10.65
N ASN A 151 12.32 -8.34 11.96
CA ASN A 151 13.13 -7.26 12.53
C ASN A 151 13.56 -7.58 13.96
N LYS A 152 14.84 -7.45 14.24
CA LYS A 152 15.41 -7.62 15.59
C LYS A 152 15.65 -6.27 16.23
N PHE A 153 15.30 -6.16 17.50
CA PHE A 153 15.53 -5.02 18.37
C PHE A 153 16.31 -5.51 19.61
N GLU A 154 17.14 -4.63 20.15
CA GLU A 154 17.70 -4.79 21.48
C GLU A 154 17.07 -3.76 22.41
N ARG A 155 16.53 -4.22 23.55
CA ARG A 155 15.88 -3.38 24.54
C ARG A 155 16.29 -3.84 25.93
N ASN A 156 16.89 -2.93 26.72
CA ASN A 156 17.32 -3.21 28.08
C ASN A 156 18.21 -4.48 28.17
N GLY A 157 19.08 -4.69 27.19
CA GLY A 157 19.97 -5.86 27.12
C GLY A 157 19.30 -7.17 26.73
N ASN A 158 18.04 -7.15 26.27
CA ASN A 158 17.28 -8.32 25.86
C ASN A 158 16.86 -8.23 24.38
N GLU A 159 16.67 -9.40 23.76
CA GLU A 159 16.31 -9.49 22.35
C GLU A 159 14.78 -9.50 22.17
N TYR A 160 14.32 -8.64 21.26
CA TYR A 160 12.92 -8.52 20.83
C TYR A 160 12.87 -8.76 19.33
N ILE A 161 12.20 -9.81 18.91
CA ILE A 161 12.23 -10.28 17.53
C ILE A 161 10.82 -10.28 16.95
N ILE A 162 10.62 -9.51 15.89
CA ILE A 162 9.45 -9.65 15.03
C ILE A 162 9.82 -10.70 13.99
N ILE A 163 9.10 -11.80 13.95
CA ILE A 163 9.31 -12.85 12.94
C ILE A 163 8.56 -12.50 11.65
N ALA A 164 9.06 -12.98 10.53
CA ALA A 164 8.43 -12.82 9.23
C ALA A 164 7.30 -13.86 9.02
N THR A 165 7.19 -14.42 7.86
CA THR A 165 6.11 -15.36 7.51
C THR A 165 6.59 -16.81 7.47
N THR A 166 5.61 -17.72 7.47
CA THR A 166 5.80 -19.14 7.17
C THR A 166 4.73 -19.51 6.13
N GLY A 167 4.89 -19.01 4.90
CA GLY A 167 3.91 -19.15 3.82
C GLY A 167 2.76 -18.11 3.84
N GLY A 168 2.83 -17.07 4.67
CA GLY A 168 1.84 -15.99 4.73
C GLY A 168 2.03 -14.89 3.68
N GLY A 169 1.13 -13.91 3.66
CA GLY A 169 1.18 -12.77 2.74
C GLY A 169 2.46 -11.94 2.89
N SER A 170 3.36 -12.00 1.90
CA SER A 170 4.62 -11.27 1.86
C SER A 170 5.04 -11.02 0.41
N SER A 171 5.69 -9.89 0.13
CA SER A 171 6.27 -9.62 -1.19
C SER A 171 7.54 -10.44 -1.47
N MET A 172 8.07 -11.18 -0.50
CA MET A 172 9.21 -12.11 -0.62
C MET A 172 10.47 -11.49 -1.23
N ARG A 173 10.74 -10.21 -0.97
CA ARG A 173 11.88 -9.46 -1.51
C ARG A 173 13.22 -9.82 -0.88
N GLY A 174 13.18 -10.68 0.14
CA GLY A 174 14.39 -11.23 0.77
C GLY A 174 14.79 -10.55 2.08
N PRO A 175 15.92 -11.01 2.65
CA PRO A 175 16.39 -10.61 3.99
C PRO A 175 16.61 -9.12 4.18
N LEU A 176 17.10 -8.42 3.15
CA LEU A 176 17.29 -6.96 3.19
C LEU A 176 16.02 -6.22 3.62
N TYR A 177 14.88 -6.73 3.17
CA TYR A 177 13.55 -6.16 3.44
C TYR A 177 12.84 -6.83 4.63
N GLY A 178 13.45 -7.88 5.19
CA GLY A 178 12.86 -8.72 6.22
C GLY A 178 11.73 -9.62 5.71
N GLU A 179 11.63 -9.80 4.41
CA GLU A 179 10.54 -10.50 3.73
C GLU A 179 11.03 -11.86 3.21
N PHE A 180 10.90 -12.87 4.04
CA PHE A 180 11.29 -14.24 3.73
C PHE A 180 10.49 -15.22 4.61
N ASP A 181 10.26 -16.43 4.10
CA ASP A 181 9.67 -17.49 4.88
C ASP A 181 10.72 -18.20 5.74
N HIS A 182 10.38 -18.40 7.01
CA HIS A 182 11.25 -19.06 7.95
C HIS A 182 10.48 -19.65 9.13
N VAL A 183 11.13 -20.53 9.86
CA VAL A 183 10.81 -20.87 11.25
C VAL A 183 11.97 -20.50 12.15
N VAL A 184 11.68 -20.07 13.37
CA VAL A 184 12.70 -19.75 14.36
C VAL A 184 12.99 -21.00 15.17
N TRP A 185 14.24 -21.43 15.17
CA TRP A 185 14.71 -22.53 16.01
C TRP A 185 15.40 -21.99 17.25
N VAL A 186 14.94 -22.42 18.42
CA VAL A 186 15.49 -22.02 19.72
C VAL A 186 16.05 -23.23 20.41
N THR A 187 17.33 -23.18 20.77
CA THR A 187 18.01 -24.20 21.59
C THR A 187 18.42 -23.57 22.91
N MET A 188 17.90 -24.05 24.02
CA MET A 188 18.34 -23.63 25.34
C MET A 188 19.68 -24.25 25.67
N THR A 189 20.68 -23.40 25.95
CA THR A 189 21.96 -23.84 26.52
C THR A 189 21.94 -23.67 28.04
N GLU A 190 23.01 -23.99 28.72
CA GLU A 190 23.12 -23.77 30.16
C GLU A 190 23.02 -22.29 30.56
N GLU A 191 23.53 -21.39 29.69
CA GLU A 191 23.59 -19.95 29.97
C GLU A 191 22.40 -19.17 29.37
N LYS A 192 22.12 -19.38 28.08
CA LYS A 192 21.14 -18.56 27.30
C LYS A 192 20.60 -19.30 26.08
N PRO A 193 19.51 -18.83 25.47
CA PRO A 193 19.03 -19.40 24.23
C PRO A 193 20.01 -19.12 23.08
N ARG A 194 20.18 -20.09 22.18
CA ARG A 194 20.71 -19.93 20.83
C ARG A 194 19.56 -19.93 19.87
N ILE A 195 19.45 -18.85 19.10
CA ILE A 195 18.32 -18.61 18.20
C ILE A 195 18.86 -18.56 16.77
N ALA A 196 18.21 -19.29 15.87
CA ALA A 196 18.53 -19.31 14.45
C ALA A 196 17.24 -19.23 13.61
N ASN A 197 17.33 -18.57 12.47
CA ASN A 197 16.27 -18.55 11.46
C ASN A 197 16.53 -19.68 10.46
N LEU A 198 15.65 -20.69 10.44
CA LEU A 198 15.68 -21.77 9.46
C LEU A 198 14.85 -21.33 8.26
N MET A 199 15.52 -21.02 7.17
CA MET A 199 14.93 -20.60 5.91
C MET A 199 14.87 -21.79 4.95
N LEU A 200 14.07 -21.69 3.89
CA LEU A 200 13.98 -22.75 2.86
C LEU A 200 15.34 -23.07 2.20
N ASN A 201 16.23 -22.09 2.12
CA ASN A 201 17.51 -22.17 1.42
C ASN A 201 18.72 -22.00 2.33
N GLY A 202 18.55 -22.09 3.65
CA GLY A 202 19.69 -21.97 4.57
C GLY A 202 19.32 -21.62 6.00
N ILE A 203 20.35 -21.31 6.79
CA ILE A 203 20.24 -20.91 8.19
C ILE A 203 20.86 -19.52 8.34
N ALA A 204 20.14 -18.62 9.00
CA ALA A 204 20.61 -17.29 9.31
C ALA A 204 20.54 -17.00 10.82
N ASP A 205 21.43 -16.14 11.31
CA ASP A 205 21.39 -15.67 12.69
C ASP A 205 20.30 -14.58 12.89
N THR A 206 20.12 -14.17 14.14
CA THR A 206 19.10 -13.17 14.50
C THR A 206 19.43 -11.77 13.96
N ASN A 207 20.67 -11.47 13.56
CA ASN A 207 21.06 -10.16 13.02
C ASN A 207 20.88 -10.05 11.51
N ILE A 208 20.23 -11.03 10.87
CA ILE A 208 19.92 -11.00 9.43
C ILE A 208 19.23 -9.68 9.01
N ARG A 209 18.43 -9.10 9.93
CA ARG A 209 17.90 -7.74 9.81
C ARG A 209 17.64 -7.15 11.19
N THR A 210 18.29 -6.03 11.50
CA THR A 210 18.13 -5.30 12.76
C THR A 210 17.29 -4.02 12.56
N ALA A 211 16.81 -3.44 13.68
CA ALA A 211 16.11 -2.17 13.66
C ALA A 211 16.96 -1.03 13.07
N GLU A 212 18.27 -1.06 13.27
CA GLU A 212 19.19 -0.09 12.66
C GLU A 212 19.28 -0.23 11.15
N MET A 213 19.39 -1.47 10.65
CA MET A 213 19.34 -1.75 9.21
C MET A 213 18.01 -1.33 8.61
N ALA A 214 16.90 -1.63 9.31
CA ALA A 214 15.56 -1.22 8.89
C ALA A 214 15.44 0.30 8.75
N ALA A 215 15.96 1.06 9.69
CA ALA A 215 15.94 2.52 9.67
C ALA A 215 16.70 3.15 8.48
N LEU A 216 17.70 2.44 7.94
CA LEU A 216 18.42 2.87 6.74
C LEU A 216 17.70 2.48 5.44
N ILE A 217 16.97 1.36 5.45
CA ILE A 217 16.35 0.80 4.25
C ILE A 217 14.92 1.32 4.04
N GLU A 218 14.14 1.48 5.09
CA GLU A 218 12.73 1.90 4.98
C GLU A 218 12.51 3.24 4.25
N PRO A 219 13.31 4.29 4.46
CA PRO A 219 13.18 5.52 3.70
C PRO A 219 13.42 5.33 2.21
N VAL A 220 14.38 4.46 1.87
CA VAL A 220 14.70 4.08 0.48
C VAL A 220 13.53 3.33 -0.15
N GLN A 221 12.95 2.36 0.56
CA GLN A 221 11.79 1.60 0.10
C GLN A 221 10.55 2.47 -0.14
N LYS A 222 10.35 3.47 0.71
CA LYS A 222 9.21 4.39 0.61
C LYS A 222 9.36 5.42 -0.52
N GLY A 223 10.37 5.27 -1.40
CA GLY A 223 10.59 6.15 -2.55
C GLY A 223 10.95 7.59 -2.20
N ARG A 224 11.41 7.85 -0.97
CA ARG A 224 11.67 9.21 -0.48
C ARG A 224 13.03 9.76 -0.88
N ILE A 225 13.87 8.95 -1.52
CA ILE A 225 15.24 9.33 -1.89
C ILE A 225 15.33 9.97 -3.27
N ILE A 226 14.37 9.71 -4.16
CA ILE A 226 14.39 10.22 -5.54
C ILE A 226 13.05 10.87 -5.85
N GLN A 227 13.12 12.11 -6.31
CA GLN A 227 12.01 12.86 -6.85
C GLN A 227 12.38 13.34 -8.25
N ILE A 228 11.55 13.03 -9.23
CA ILE A 228 11.71 13.46 -10.62
C ILE A 228 10.41 14.14 -11.03
N GLU A 229 10.52 15.37 -11.53
CA GLU A 229 9.37 16.07 -12.06
C GLU A 229 9.05 15.53 -13.46
N PRO A 230 7.79 15.14 -13.75
CA PRO A 230 7.41 14.68 -15.07
C PRO A 230 7.56 15.81 -16.10
N ILE A 231 7.94 15.44 -17.31
CA ILE A 231 8.06 16.34 -18.45
C ILE A 231 6.70 16.40 -19.12
N LEU A 232 6.06 17.57 -19.10
CA LEU A 232 4.76 17.78 -19.71
C LEU A 232 4.92 18.57 -21.03
N ILE A 233 4.43 17.99 -22.12
CA ILE A 233 4.54 18.51 -23.46
C ILE A 233 3.21 19.12 -23.90
N GLU A 234 3.25 20.38 -24.31
CA GLU A 234 2.16 21.07 -24.96
C GLU A 234 2.42 21.10 -26.48
N GLY A 235 1.50 20.56 -27.28
CA GLY A 235 1.63 20.49 -28.72
C GLY A 235 2.55 19.39 -29.24
N ALA A 236 3.41 19.74 -30.21
CA ALA A 236 4.33 18.79 -30.86
C ALA A 236 5.50 18.40 -29.94
N LEU A 237 6.00 17.18 -30.10
CA LEU A 237 7.15 16.69 -29.37
C LEU A 237 8.42 17.45 -29.76
N PRO A 238 9.15 18.10 -28.84
CA PRO A 238 10.36 18.85 -29.14
C PRO A 238 11.58 17.93 -29.31
N GLU A 239 12.62 18.43 -29.99
CA GLU A 239 13.90 17.70 -30.13
C GLU A 239 14.63 17.49 -28.79
N LYS A 240 14.34 18.32 -27.79
CA LYS A 240 15.06 18.33 -26.52
C LYS A 240 14.14 18.71 -25.36
N VAL A 241 14.18 17.90 -24.32
CA VAL A 241 13.50 18.16 -23.04
C VAL A 241 14.48 18.06 -21.88
N LYS A 242 14.11 18.66 -20.75
CA LYS A 242 14.92 18.65 -19.52
C LYS A 242 14.04 18.30 -18.34
N THR A 243 14.63 17.64 -17.34
CA THR A 243 14.02 17.43 -16.03
C THR A 243 15.08 17.44 -14.95
N ASP A 244 14.66 17.70 -13.73
CA ASP A 244 15.50 17.66 -12.54
C ASP A 244 15.27 16.35 -11.80
N ILE A 245 16.37 15.66 -11.51
CA ILE A 245 16.41 14.48 -10.63
C ILE A 245 16.90 14.96 -9.28
N LYS A 246 16.00 15.10 -8.31
CA LYS A 246 16.34 15.45 -6.93
C LYS A 246 16.61 14.19 -6.14
N ILE A 247 17.79 14.10 -5.54
CA ILE A 247 18.23 12.98 -4.73
C ILE A 247 18.41 13.46 -3.29
N HIS A 248 17.64 12.90 -2.37
CA HIS A 248 17.65 13.27 -0.96
C HIS A 248 18.12 12.11 -0.11
N ASN A 249 18.98 12.37 0.87
CA ASN A 249 19.38 11.39 1.88
C ASN A 249 18.56 11.56 3.17
N PRO A 250 17.47 10.81 3.36
CA PRO A 250 16.65 10.90 4.56
C PRO A 250 17.19 10.07 5.73
N THR A 251 18.41 9.52 5.61
CA THR A 251 18.99 8.64 6.61
C THR A 251 19.99 9.38 7.51
N ARG A 252 20.34 8.77 8.64
CA ARG A 252 21.29 9.34 9.61
C ARG A 252 22.77 9.20 9.23
N LEU A 253 23.07 8.45 8.16
CA LEU A 253 24.43 8.17 7.71
C LEU A 253 24.69 8.79 6.34
N PRO A 254 25.95 9.09 5.99
CA PRO A 254 26.32 9.39 4.61
C PRO A 254 25.86 8.25 3.68
N MET A 255 25.12 8.62 2.63
CA MET A 255 24.51 7.70 1.68
C MET A 255 25.15 7.88 0.31
N SER A 256 25.79 6.84 -0.20
CA SER A 256 26.30 6.80 -1.57
C SER A 256 25.22 6.24 -2.50
N ILE A 257 24.96 6.90 -3.61
CA ILE A 257 24.04 6.46 -4.64
C ILE A 257 24.74 6.37 -5.99
N LYS A 258 24.56 5.24 -6.67
CA LYS A 258 24.96 5.01 -8.05
C LYS A 258 23.70 4.82 -8.88
N GLY A 259 23.55 5.61 -9.92
CA GLY A 259 22.41 5.53 -10.81
C GLY A 259 22.82 5.47 -12.28
N SER A 260 21.94 4.94 -13.12
CA SER A 260 22.13 4.90 -14.57
C SER A 260 20.84 5.23 -15.31
N LEU A 261 21.01 5.96 -16.41
CA LEU A 261 19.96 6.32 -17.35
C LEU A 261 20.34 5.75 -18.73
N LYS A 262 19.59 4.76 -19.18
CA LYS A 262 19.92 4.08 -20.43
C LYS A 262 19.29 4.79 -21.62
N SER A 263 20.13 5.30 -22.54
CA SER A 263 19.70 5.79 -23.85
C SER A 263 19.18 4.66 -24.74
N THR A 264 18.27 5.01 -25.64
CA THR A 264 17.71 4.12 -26.66
C THR A 264 18.03 4.66 -28.05
N SER A 265 17.59 4.00 -29.12
CA SER A 265 17.68 4.53 -30.50
C SER A 265 16.86 5.81 -30.71
N ARG A 266 15.88 6.06 -29.85
CA ARG A 266 14.95 7.22 -29.93
C ARG A 266 15.28 8.32 -28.94
N LEU A 267 15.96 8.00 -27.82
CA LEU A 267 16.19 8.90 -26.70
C LEU A 267 17.66 8.86 -26.29
N HIS A 268 18.36 9.98 -26.37
CA HIS A 268 19.72 10.14 -25.86
C HIS A 268 19.73 10.96 -24.58
N ILE A 269 20.12 10.34 -23.46
CA ILE A 269 19.97 10.88 -22.11
C ILE A 269 21.33 11.26 -21.54
N GLN A 270 21.42 12.44 -20.94
CA GLN A 270 22.61 12.97 -20.27
C GLN A 270 22.22 13.58 -18.91
N PRO A 271 23.00 13.27 -17.82
CA PRO A 271 24.11 12.32 -17.80
C PRO A 271 23.62 10.88 -17.91
N ALA A 272 24.41 9.99 -18.49
CA ALA A 272 24.10 8.54 -18.57
C ALA A 272 24.27 7.83 -17.21
N GLY A 273 25.04 8.41 -16.30
CA GLY A 273 25.29 7.87 -14.97
C GLY A 273 25.43 8.94 -13.91
N ILE A 274 25.05 8.58 -12.70
CA ILE A 274 25.13 9.42 -11.50
C ILE A 274 25.92 8.65 -10.45
N ASN A 275 26.84 9.32 -9.77
CA ASN A 275 27.59 8.76 -8.64
C ASN A 275 27.84 9.88 -7.64
N LEU A 276 27.14 9.85 -6.52
CA LEU A 276 27.21 10.87 -5.47
C LEU A 276 27.26 10.23 -4.10
N THR A 277 27.84 10.98 -3.14
CA THR A 277 27.69 10.68 -1.70
C THR A 277 27.09 11.90 -1.02
N LEU A 278 25.95 11.70 -0.36
CA LEU A 278 25.19 12.75 0.30
C LEU A 278 25.32 12.62 1.82
N PRO A 279 25.67 13.69 2.54
CA PRO A 279 25.54 13.74 3.99
C PRO A 279 24.10 13.49 4.45
N PRO A 280 23.85 13.16 5.73
CA PRO A 280 22.49 13.11 6.29
C PRO A 280 21.69 14.38 5.97
N ASP A 281 20.43 14.20 5.61
CA ASP A 281 19.45 15.26 5.31
C ASP A 281 19.82 16.17 4.11
N ALA A 282 20.88 15.86 3.36
CA ALA A 282 21.27 16.61 2.19
C ALA A 282 20.46 16.22 0.94
N THR A 283 20.28 17.21 0.06
CA THR A 283 19.63 17.02 -1.24
C THR A 283 20.53 17.56 -2.35
N GLU A 284 20.67 16.81 -3.42
CA GLU A 284 21.37 17.21 -4.65
C GLU A 284 20.41 17.16 -5.84
N THR A 285 20.55 18.10 -6.76
CA THR A 285 19.74 18.18 -7.97
C THR A 285 20.60 17.95 -9.20
N ILE A 286 20.26 16.94 -9.97
CA ILE A 286 20.91 16.60 -11.23
C ILE A 286 20.02 17.01 -12.39
N ASN A 287 20.49 17.92 -13.23
CA ASN A 287 19.78 18.33 -14.43
C ASN A 287 19.96 17.26 -15.52
N ALA A 288 18.90 16.56 -15.86
CA ALA A 288 18.90 15.59 -16.95
C ALA A 288 18.38 16.22 -18.24
N THR A 289 19.08 15.95 -19.33
CA THR A 289 18.69 16.35 -20.69
C THR A 289 18.39 15.11 -21.51
N ILE A 290 17.27 15.12 -22.21
CA ILE A 290 16.82 14.05 -23.09
C ILE A 290 16.70 14.64 -24.51
N ASN A 291 17.53 14.17 -25.43
CA ASN A 291 17.41 14.52 -26.84
C ASN A 291 16.57 13.42 -27.52
N ILE A 292 15.55 13.84 -28.25
CA ILE A 292 14.57 12.98 -28.92
C ILE A 292 14.91 12.92 -30.40
N VAL A 293 15.15 11.73 -30.91
CA VAL A 293 15.57 11.51 -32.28
C VAL A 293 14.36 11.47 -33.21
N ARG A 294 14.30 12.39 -34.17
CA ARG A 294 13.21 12.53 -35.14
C ARG A 294 11.83 12.64 -34.47
N PRO A 295 11.63 13.69 -33.65
CA PRO A 295 10.38 13.85 -32.89
C PRO A 295 9.15 14.00 -33.77
N GLU A 296 9.31 14.49 -35.00
CA GLU A 296 8.25 14.67 -36.00
C GLU A 296 7.59 13.37 -36.45
N ASN A 297 8.26 12.24 -36.20
CA ASN A 297 7.78 10.89 -36.54
C ASN A 297 7.31 10.09 -35.31
N LEU A 298 7.10 10.75 -34.16
CA LEU A 298 6.78 10.09 -32.90
C LEU A 298 5.57 10.73 -32.25
N ALA A 299 4.66 9.90 -31.75
CA ALA A 299 3.70 10.32 -30.74
C ALA A 299 4.33 10.24 -29.34
N ILE A 300 3.86 11.03 -28.39
CA ILE A 300 4.35 11.01 -27.01
C ILE A 300 4.10 9.62 -26.41
N GLU A 301 2.98 9.03 -26.76
CA GLU A 301 2.52 7.71 -26.30
C GLU A 301 3.43 6.56 -26.79
N ASP A 302 4.17 6.78 -27.88
CA ASP A 302 5.10 5.79 -28.46
C ASP A 302 6.52 5.89 -27.89
N LEU A 303 6.77 6.84 -26.99
CA LEU A 303 8.09 6.98 -26.37
C LEU A 303 8.35 5.82 -25.41
N PRO A 304 9.53 5.18 -25.50
CA PRO A 304 9.89 4.13 -24.57
C PRO A 304 10.04 4.71 -23.15
N PRO A 305 9.68 3.96 -22.10
CA PRO A 305 9.85 4.41 -20.74
C PRO A 305 11.32 4.69 -20.43
N ILE A 306 11.59 5.82 -19.79
CA ILE A 306 12.92 6.18 -19.31
C ILE A 306 13.03 5.76 -17.85
N LEU A 307 13.93 4.81 -17.59
CA LEU A 307 14.10 4.25 -16.26
C LEU A 307 15.43 4.72 -15.66
N PHE A 308 15.36 5.42 -14.55
CA PHE A 308 16.49 5.71 -13.69
C PHE A 308 16.66 4.52 -12.72
N LYS A 309 17.64 3.66 -13.02
CA LYS A 309 18.00 2.53 -12.16
C LYS A 309 19.07 2.96 -11.18
N TRP A 310 18.88 2.66 -9.91
CA TRP A 310 19.77 3.13 -8.86
C TRP A 310 20.06 2.06 -7.79
N ALA A 311 21.20 2.21 -7.14
CA ALA A 311 21.62 1.44 -5.98
C ALA A 311 22.17 2.38 -4.91
N VAL A 312 21.83 2.11 -3.66
CA VAL A 312 22.32 2.84 -2.49
C VAL A 312 23.30 1.96 -1.71
N SER A 313 24.31 2.58 -1.10
CA SER A 313 25.23 1.93 -0.19
C SER A 313 25.63 2.86 0.95
N TYR A 314 26.15 2.28 2.03
CA TYR A 314 26.61 2.99 3.21
C TYR A 314 28.09 2.63 3.48
N GLU A 315 28.90 3.61 3.88
CA GLU A 315 30.36 3.42 4.06
C GLU A 315 30.71 2.68 5.35
N GLU A 316 29.83 2.71 6.38
CA GLU A 316 30.09 2.02 7.64
C GLU A 316 30.15 0.51 7.42
N LYS A 317 31.25 -0.10 7.87
CA LYS A 317 31.56 -1.53 7.66
C LYS A 317 30.41 -2.46 8.07
N GLN A 318 29.72 -2.14 9.15
CA GLN A 318 28.58 -2.93 9.65
C GLN A 318 27.36 -2.90 8.71
N PHE A 319 27.28 -1.88 7.84
CA PHE A 319 26.18 -1.70 6.88
C PHE A 319 26.62 -1.85 5.41
N ALA A 320 27.88 -2.20 5.16
CA ALA A 320 28.42 -2.33 3.80
C ALA A 320 27.68 -3.36 2.93
N GLY A 321 27.01 -4.36 3.56
CA GLY A 321 26.15 -5.33 2.88
C GLY A 321 24.75 -4.80 2.52
N LEU A 322 24.36 -3.62 3.01
CA LEU A 322 23.05 -3.02 2.71
C LEU A 322 23.13 -2.28 1.37
N GLN A 323 22.63 -2.91 0.32
CA GLN A 323 22.61 -2.34 -1.03
C GLN A 323 21.18 -2.36 -1.61
N PRO A 324 20.26 -1.55 -1.08
CA PRO A 324 18.93 -1.45 -1.68
C PRO A 324 19.04 -0.86 -3.08
N THR A 325 18.31 -1.47 -4.00
CA THR A 325 18.20 -1.04 -5.38
C THR A 325 16.78 -0.65 -5.70
N GLY A 326 16.60 0.14 -6.74
CA GLY A 326 15.29 0.49 -7.22
C GLY A 326 15.33 1.10 -8.60
N GLU A 327 14.14 1.45 -9.06
CA GLU A 327 13.90 2.02 -10.35
C GLU A 327 12.87 3.13 -10.22
N THR A 328 13.12 4.26 -10.87
CA THR A 328 12.21 5.39 -10.91
C THR A 328 12.02 5.82 -12.36
N GLN A 329 10.79 5.92 -12.81
CA GLN A 329 10.48 6.33 -14.17
C GLN A 329 10.55 7.85 -14.31
N ILE A 330 11.19 8.33 -15.38
CA ILE A 330 11.05 9.71 -15.87
C ILE A 330 9.85 9.72 -16.83
N GLY A 331 8.75 10.36 -16.41
CA GLY A 331 7.55 10.49 -17.24
C GLY A 331 7.72 11.60 -18.28
N ILE A 332 7.45 11.30 -19.55
CA ILE A 332 7.14 12.29 -20.58
C ILE A 332 5.69 12.09 -20.95
N ASP A 333 4.87 13.12 -20.80
CA ASP A 333 3.43 13.02 -21.00
C ASP A 333 2.87 14.29 -21.62
N ARG A 334 1.63 14.25 -22.08
CA ARG A 334 0.90 15.41 -22.56
C ARG A 334 0.44 16.30 -21.41
N LYS A 335 0.52 17.59 -21.64
CA LYS A 335 -0.17 18.60 -20.85
C LYS A 335 -1.59 18.75 -21.42
N PHE A 336 -2.58 18.30 -20.69
CA PHE A 336 -3.98 18.50 -21.05
C PHE A 336 -4.47 19.85 -20.55
N VAL A 337 -5.43 20.44 -21.27
CA VAL A 337 -6.05 21.70 -20.88
C VAL A 337 -7.46 21.42 -20.36
N CYS A 338 -7.76 21.95 -19.18
CA CYS A 338 -9.12 22.03 -18.66
C CYS A 338 -9.70 23.38 -19.06
N PRO A 339 -10.65 23.44 -20.05
CA PRO A 339 -11.13 24.68 -20.60
C PRO A 339 -12.04 25.43 -19.62
N LYS A 340 -11.95 26.77 -19.61
CA LYS A 340 -12.89 27.62 -18.87
C LYS A 340 -14.23 27.70 -19.61
N ARG A 341 -15.31 27.68 -18.84
CA ARG A 341 -16.68 27.87 -19.31
C ARG A 341 -17.29 29.15 -18.76
N THR A 342 -18.21 29.72 -19.51
CA THR A 342 -19.03 30.86 -19.10
C THR A 342 -20.37 30.42 -18.53
N GLU A 343 -20.90 29.29 -19.00
CA GLU A 343 -22.17 28.72 -18.54
C GLU A 343 -21.90 27.50 -17.65
N PRO A 344 -22.55 27.39 -16.49
CA PRO A 344 -22.42 26.25 -15.60
C PRO A 344 -22.97 24.96 -16.25
N ILE A 345 -22.42 23.81 -15.82
CA ILE A 345 -22.89 22.49 -16.23
C ILE A 345 -23.92 22.03 -15.17
N ALA A 346 -25.08 21.57 -15.62
CA ALA A 346 -26.04 20.89 -14.77
C ALA A 346 -25.53 19.46 -14.49
N VAL A 347 -25.25 19.14 -13.23
CA VAL A 347 -24.81 17.79 -12.84
C VAL A 347 -26.05 16.92 -12.63
N ASP A 348 -26.60 16.42 -13.71
CA ASP A 348 -27.85 15.68 -13.70
C ASP A 348 -27.76 14.32 -14.42
N GLY A 349 -26.58 13.94 -14.93
CA GLY A 349 -26.34 12.73 -15.70
C GLY A 349 -26.73 12.84 -17.17
N ASN A 350 -26.93 14.06 -17.69
CA ASN A 350 -27.17 14.34 -19.09
C ASN A 350 -26.06 15.21 -19.67
N LEU A 351 -25.31 14.67 -20.60
CA LEU A 351 -24.11 15.31 -21.16
C LEU A 351 -24.40 16.34 -22.26
N SER A 352 -25.67 16.75 -22.45
CA SER A 352 -26.04 17.75 -23.48
C SER A 352 -25.39 19.12 -23.27
N ASP A 353 -25.01 19.44 -22.04
CA ASP A 353 -24.32 20.70 -21.69
C ASP A 353 -22.83 20.69 -22.06
N TRP A 354 -22.29 19.54 -22.39
CA TRP A 354 -20.88 19.39 -22.73
C TRP A 354 -20.61 19.73 -24.20
N ALA A 355 -19.69 20.63 -24.44
CA ALA A 355 -19.28 21.00 -25.80
C ALA A 355 -18.56 19.84 -26.52
N SER A 356 -17.77 19.05 -25.78
CA SER A 356 -17.09 17.86 -26.30
C SER A 356 -16.58 16.98 -25.15
N LEU A 357 -16.37 15.70 -25.45
CA LEU A 357 -15.69 14.72 -24.61
C LEU A 357 -14.47 14.19 -25.38
N PRO A 358 -13.33 14.93 -25.39
CA PRO A 358 -12.24 14.68 -26.33
C PRO A 358 -11.33 13.52 -25.98
N HIS A 359 -11.43 12.99 -24.76
CA HIS A 359 -10.56 11.91 -24.30
C HIS A 359 -11.31 10.60 -24.38
N THR A 360 -10.66 9.54 -24.91
CA THR A 360 -11.29 8.23 -25.16
C THR A 360 -10.52 7.10 -24.51
N CYS A 361 -11.24 6.05 -24.13
CA CYS A 361 -10.71 4.78 -23.68
C CYS A 361 -11.42 3.67 -24.49
N THR A 362 -10.74 3.13 -25.51
CA THR A 362 -11.32 2.21 -26.49
C THR A 362 -10.33 1.14 -26.96
N ALA A 363 -9.11 1.10 -26.41
CA ALA A 363 -8.03 0.27 -26.91
C ALA A 363 -7.67 -0.87 -25.95
N PRO A 364 -7.30 -2.07 -26.47
CA PRO A 364 -6.93 -3.21 -25.64
C PRO A 364 -5.82 -2.95 -24.62
N MET A 365 -4.90 -2.01 -24.91
CA MET A 365 -3.83 -1.63 -23.97
C MET A 365 -4.34 -0.88 -22.74
N GLN A 366 -5.59 -0.45 -22.73
CA GLN A 366 -6.25 0.28 -21.65
C GLN A 366 -7.02 -0.65 -20.70
N ILE A 367 -6.97 -1.95 -20.92
CA ILE A 367 -7.57 -2.93 -20.01
C ILE A 367 -6.68 -3.09 -18.80
N ASN A 368 -7.27 -2.88 -17.63
CA ASN A 368 -6.57 -2.96 -16.34
C ASN A 368 -6.71 -4.32 -15.68
N LEU A 369 -7.93 -4.91 -15.71
CA LEU A 369 -8.22 -6.21 -15.11
C LEU A 369 -8.97 -7.10 -16.11
N GLU A 370 -8.72 -8.41 -16.01
CA GLU A 370 -9.38 -9.48 -16.77
C GLU A 370 -9.50 -9.20 -18.28
N PRO A 371 -8.36 -9.04 -18.98
CA PRO A 371 -8.38 -8.69 -20.42
C PRO A 371 -9.09 -9.72 -21.30
N GLY A 372 -9.28 -10.95 -20.81
CA GLY A 372 -10.02 -11.99 -21.51
C GLY A 372 -11.55 -11.86 -21.43
N ALA A 373 -12.06 -11.04 -20.50
CA ALA A 373 -13.49 -10.78 -20.38
C ALA A 373 -13.95 -9.68 -21.35
N TRP A 374 -13.11 -8.67 -21.61
CA TRP A 374 -13.44 -7.57 -22.51
C TRP A 374 -13.56 -8.02 -23.97
N LYS A 375 -14.69 -7.75 -24.62
CA LYS A 375 -15.05 -8.18 -25.98
C LYS A 375 -14.89 -7.08 -27.04
N GLY A 376 -14.50 -5.89 -26.64
CA GLY A 376 -14.26 -4.76 -27.55
C GLY A 376 -14.90 -3.45 -27.10
N ALA A 377 -14.77 -2.41 -27.94
CA ALA A 377 -15.24 -1.08 -27.59
C ALA A 377 -16.78 -0.93 -27.58
N GLU A 378 -17.52 -1.89 -28.15
CA GLU A 378 -18.98 -1.96 -28.10
C GLU A 378 -19.46 -2.58 -26.78
N ASP A 379 -18.70 -3.52 -26.23
CA ASP A 379 -18.86 -4.16 -24.95
C ASP A 379 -18.62 -3.13 -23.80
N SER A 380 -17.42 -2.61 -23.70
CA SER A 380 -17.12 -1.54 -22.76
C SER A 380 -16.12 -0.55 -23.32
N SER A 381 -16.49 0.72 -23.32
CA SER A 381 -15.61 1.84 -23.67
C SER A 381 -16.15 3.14 -23.10
N PHE A 382 -15.32 4.17 -23.04
CA PHE A 382 -15.80 5.48 -22.60
C PHE A 382 -15.06 6.65 -23.26
N ARG A 383 -15.71 7.81 -23.19
CA ARG A 383 -15.09 9.11 -23.47
C ARG A 383 -15.42 10.09 -22.36
N PHE A 384 -14.52 11.07 -22.16
CA PHE A 384 -14.74 12.06 -21.13
C PHE A 384 -14.20 13.44 -21.51
N GLY A 385 -14.68 14.43 -20.78
CA GLY A 385 -14.22 15.80 -20.84
C GLY A 385 -14.02 16.41 -19.46
N THR A 386 -13.24 17.48 -19.41
CA THR A 386 -13.08 18.33 -18.23
C THR A 386 -13.45 19.76 -18.59
N ALA A 387 -13.96 20.51 -17.62
CA ALA A 387 -14.24 21.93 -17.76
C ALA A 387 -14.20 22.60 -16.38
N TRP A 388 -14.05 23.90 -16.33
CA TRP A 388 -14.15 24.65 -15.08
C TRP A 388 -14.82 26.01 -15.28
N ASP A 389 -15.44 26.52 -14.21
CA ASP A 389 -15.92 27.89 -14.11
C ASP A 389 -15.41 28.56 -12.82
N ASP A 390 -15.99 29.67 -12.45
CA ASP A 390 -15.57 30.41 -11.26
C ASP A 390 -15.93 29.70 -9.94
N GLU A 391 -16.81 28.71 -9.98
CA GLU A 391 -17.28 27.97 -8.80
C GLU A 391 -16.81 26.50 -8.77
N TYR A 392 -16.75 25.83 -9.92
CA TYR A 392 -16.54 24.38 -9.98
C TYR A 392 -15.51 23.93 -11.02
N LEU A 393 -14.87 22.81 -10.73
CA LEU A 393 -14.28 21.90 -11.70
C LEU A 393 -15.34 20.86 -12.07
N TYR A 394 -15.53 20.60 -13.37
CA TYR A 394 -16.47 19.62 -13.90
C TYR A 394 -15.72 18.49 -14.61
N ILE A 395 -16.23 17.27 -14.46
CA ILE A 395 -15.81 16.09 -15.22
C ILE A 395 -17.07 15.39 -15.69
N GLY A 396 -17.17 15.14 -17.00
CA GLY A 396 -18.26 14.39 -17.62
C GLY A 396 -17.72 13.16 -18.33
N VAL A 397 -18.37 12.02 -18.16
CA VAL A 397 -18.00 10.72 -18.72
C VAL A 397 -19.20 10.11 -19.40
N GLU A 398 -19.04 9.67 -20.64
CA GLU A 398 -20.00 8.83 -21.37
C GLU A 398 -19.42 7.44 -21.50
N VAL A 399 -20.14 6.45 -21.04
CA VAL A 399 -19.79 5.04 -21.14
C VAL A 399 -20.69 4.36 -22.16
N ILE A 400 -20.08 3.61 -23.07
CA ILE A 400 -20.73 2.66 -23.97
C ILE A 400 -20.61 1.28 -23.33
N ASP A 401 -21.73 0.58 -23.29
CA ASP A 401 -21.85 -0.70 -22.62
C ASP A 401 -23.05 -1.43 -23.23
N ASP A 402 -22.89 -2.69 -23.63
CA ASP A 402 -23.91 -3.43 -24.36
C ASP A 402 -24.89 -4.19 -23.44
N GLU A 403 -24.50 -4.51 -22.18
CA GLU A 403 -25.35 -5.21 -21.21
C GLU A 403 -25.15 -4.72 -19.77
N LEU A 404 -25.94 -3.74 -19.34
CA LEU A 404 -25.82 -3.14 -18.01
C LEU A 404 -26.27 -4.06 -16.87
N PHE A 405 -25.34 -4.44 -16.01
CA PHE A 405 -25.57 -5.16 -14.76
C PHE A 405 -25.47 -4.25 -13.55
N SER A 406 -26.45 -4.36 -12.65
CA SER A 406 -26.51 -3.56 -11.42
C SER A 406 -26.99 -4.41 -10.24
N ASN A 407 -26.22 -4.40 -9.16
CA ASN A 407 -26.54 -5.11 -7.91
C ASN A 407 -26.48 -4.16 -6.70
N PRO A 408 -27.63 -3.78 -6.10
CA PRO A 408 -27.68 -2.86 -4.97
C PRO A 408 -26.94 -3.33 -3.71
N GLU A 409 -26.73 -4.63 -3.59
CA GLU A 409 -26.06 -5.24 -2.43
C GLU A 409 -24.53 -5.38 -2.63
N ALA A 410 -24.04 -5.16 -3.86
CA ALA A 410 -22.64 -5.25 -4.19
C ALA A 410 -21.94 -3.88 -4.15
N PRO A 411 -20.63 -3.82 -3.88
CA PRO A 411 -19.86 -2.59 -4.04
C PRO A 411 -19.78 -2.20 -5.52
N PRO A 412 -19.47 -0.93 -5.85
CA PRO A 412 -19.41 -0.46 -7.25
C PRO A 412 -18.50 -1.28 -8.15
N TRP A 413 -17.36 -1.71 -7.65
CA TRP A 413 -16.37 -2.51 -8.40
C TRP A 413 -16.74 -4.00 -8.59
N GLU A 414 -17.94 -4.41 -8.27
CA GLU A 414 -18.53 -5.73 -8.53
C GLU A 414 -19.81 -5.62 -9.38
N GLN A 415 -19.95 -4.53 -10.13
CA GLN A 415 -21.06 -4.22 -11.03
C GLN A 415 -20.63 -3.11 -11.99
N ASP A 416 -21.46 -2.73 -12.96
CA ASP A 416 -21.13 -1.62 -13.85
C ASP A 416 -20.99 -0.32 -13.07
N ALA A 417 -19.82 0.27 -13.20
CA ALA A 417 -19.50 1.48 -12.49
C ALA A 417 -18.46 2.33 -13.24
N VAL A 418 -18.44 3.60 -12.95
CA VAL A 418 -17.35 4.50 -13.29
C VAL A 418 -16.64 4.98 -12.04
N GLU A 419 -15.33 4.85 -12.03
CA GLU A 419 -14.48 5.43 -10.99
C GLU A 419 -13.74 6.65 -11.53
N ILE A 420 -14.06 7.83 -11.01
CA ILE A 420 -13.38 9.09 -11.33
C ILE A 420 -12.41 9.42 -10.20
N ARG A 421 -11.13 9.39 -10.48
CA ARG A 421 -10.05 9.61 -9.50
C ARG A 421 -9.37 10.94 -9.75
N ILE A 422 -9.45 11.85 -8.78
CA ILE A 422 -8.94 13.22 -8.85
C ILE A 422 -7.88 13.42 -7.76
N ASP A 423 -6.69 13.88 -8.13
CA ASP A 423 -5.67 14.36 -7.18
C ASP A 423 -5.52 15.89 -7.33
N ALA A 424 -5.81 16.60 -6.25
CA ALA A 424 -5.75 18.06 -6.22
C ALA A 424 -4.33 18.63 -6.17
N ARG A 425 -3.29 17.80 -6.00
CA ARG A 425 -1.91 18.28 -5.91
C ARG A 425 -1.33 18.54 -7.29
N PRO A 426 -0.68 19.69 -7.52
CA PRO A 426 0.09 19.91 -8.74
C PRO A 426 1.26 18.92 -8.83
N GLU A 427 1.73 18.65 -10.06
CA GLU A 427 2.79 17.69 -10.36
C GLU A 427 4.00 17.80 -9.43
N ARG A 428 4.49 19.02 -9.20
CA ARG A 428 5.66 19.32 -8.37
C ARG A 428 5.49 18.99 -6.88
N GLN A 429 4.25 18.81 -6.41
CA GLN A 429 3.95 18.53 -5.00
C GLN A 429 3.64 17.05 -4.75
N ARG A 430 3.59 16.24 -5.80
CA ARG A 430 3.33 14.80 -5.65
C ARG A 430 4.58 14.07 -5.19
N HIS A 431 4.40 13.23 -4.21
CA HIS A 431 5.43 12.32 -3.73
C HIS A 431 5.02 10.89 -4.09
N HIS A 432 5.93 10.14 -4.69
CA HIS A 432 5.78 8.71 -4.87
C HIS A 432 5.95 8.02 -3.51
N GLY A 433 4.86 7.87 -2.76
CA GLY A 433 4.93 7.24 -1.44
C GLY A 433 3.56 6.83 -0.92
N ARG A 434 3.49 5.63 -0.41
CA ARG A 434 2.31 5.08 0.26
C ARG A 434 2.14 5.74 1.63
N GLY A 435 0.98 6.30 1.91
CA GLY A 435 0.65 6.81 3.25
C GLY A 435 -0.75 7.40 3.35
N LYS A 436 -1.33 7.37 4.55
CA LYS A 436 -2.67 7.93 4.81
C LYS A 436 -2.82 9.41 4.41
N ASN A 437 -1.72 10.17 4.40
CA ASN A 437 -1.74 11.57 4.01
C ASN A 437 -1.99 11.78 2.50
N GLU A 438 -1.86 10.75 1.70
CA GLU A 438 -2.16 10.81 0.26
C GLU A 438 -3.66 10.96 0.02
N PHE A 439 -4.49 10.31 0.82
CA PHE A 439 -5.95 10.33 0.69
C PHE A 439 -6.59 11.69 0.97
N THR A 440 -5.94 12.58 1.70
CA THR A 440 -6.49 13.91 2.02
C THR A 440 -6.50 14.87 0.83
N ASN A 441 -5.81 14.53 -0.26
CA ASN A 441 -5.74 15.32 -1.50
C ASN A 441 -6.45 14.64 -2.67
N PHE A 442 -7.14 13.55 -2.41
CA PHE A 442 -7.66 12.64 -3.41
C PHE A 442 -9.17 12.44 -3.23
N LEU A 443 -9.89 12.50 -4.34
CA LEU A 443 -11.31 12.12 -4.40
C LEU A 443 -11.48 10.94 -5.35
N LEU A 444 -12.25 9.97 -4.93
CA LEU A 444 -12.68 8.84 -5.75
C LEU A 444 -14.20 8.79 -5.76
N PHE A 445 -14.79 9.09 -6.90
CA PHE A 445 -16.19 8.88 -7.16
C PHE A 445 -16.36 7.53 -7.82
N ALA A 446 -16.92 6.57 -7.10
CA ALA A 446 -17.29 5.27 -7.63
C ALA A 446 -18.80 5.25 -7.79
N MET A 447 -19.29 5.40 -9.02
CA MET A 447 -20.68 5.64 -9.32
C MET A 447 -21.25 4.54 -10.23
N THR A 448 -22.35 3.95 -9.80
CA THR A 448 -23.13 3.01 -10.61
C THR A 448 -24.24 3.74 -11.38
N PRO A 449 -24.70 3.21 -12.53
CA PRO A 449 -25.83 3.78 -13.23
C PRO A 449 -27.06 3.83 -12.32
N ALA A 450 -27.54 5.06 -12.01
CA ALA A 450 -28.58 5.26 -11.02
C ALA A 450 -29.88 4.53 -11.40
N THR A 451 -30.36 3.75 -10.44
CA THR A 451 -31.69 3.15 -10.43
C THR A 451 -32.35 3.57 -9.11
N ASP A 452 -33.61 3.22 -8.91
CA ASP A 452 -34.30 3.43 -7.61
C ASP A 452 -33.59 2.76 -6.43
N LYS A 453 -32.65 1.80 -6.69
CA LYS A 453 -31.98 0.97 -5.70
C LYS A 453 -30.49 1.22 -5.58
N THR A 454 -29.85 1.74 -6.62
CA THR A 454 -28.38 1.96 -6.68
C THR A 454 -28.06 3.42 -6.94
N PRO A 455 -28.10 4.30 -5.93
CA PRO A 455 -27.73 5.70 -6.09
C PRO A 455 -26.22 5.86 -6.26
N SER A 456 -25.83 6.91 -6.97
CA SER A 456 -24.42 7.33 -7.05
C SER A 456 -23.88 7.76 -5.68
N PHE A 457 -22.60 7.55 -5.44
CA PHE A 457 -21.93 7.96 -4.19
C PHE A 457 -20.43 8.27 -4.39
N CYS A 458 -19.84 8.92 -3.40
CA CYS A 458 -18.40 9.10 -3.30
C CYS A 458 -17.80 8.12 -2.29
N TYR A 459 -16.79 7.37 -2.68
CA TYR A 459 -16.18 6.34 -1.86
C TYR A 459 -15.52 6.90 -0.59
N ASN A 460 -14.81 8.03 -0.68
CA ASN A 460 -14.12 8.66 0.44
C ASN A 460 -14.88 9.88 0.97
N ASN A 461 -16.10 9.67 1.42
CA ASN A 461 -17.01 10.72 1.90
C ASN A 461 -16.40 11.66 2.97
N GLU A 462 -15.44 11.18 3.75
CA GLU A 462 -14.75 11.99 4.78
C GLU A 462 -13.96 13.16 4.17
N GLU A 463 -13.50 13.02 2.93
CA GLU A 463 -12.74 14.04 2.20
C GLU A 463 -13.59 14.83 1.21
N LEU A 464 -14.86 14.47 1.05
CA LEU A 464 -15.75 15.10 0.08
C LEU A 464 -16.02 16.56 0.47
N PRO A 465 -15.63 17.54 -0.38
CA PRO A 465 -15.85 18.95 -0.05
C PRO A 465 -17.33 19.31 -0.06
N SER A 466 -17.74 20.16 0.86
CA SER A 466 -19.10 20.70 0.89
C SER A 466 -19.43 21.39 -0.44
N GLY A 467 -20.60 21.10 -0.99
CA GLY A 467 -21.05 21.62 -2.28
C GLY A 467 -20.63 20.78 -3.49
N CYS A 468 -19.91 19.68 -3.30
CA CYS A 468 -19.66 18.73 -4.37
C CYS A 468 -20.97 18.12 -4.88
N ARG A 469 -21.09 17.97 -6.20
CA ARG A 469 -22.26 17.37 -6.86
C ARG A 469 -21.79 16.25 -7.78
N TYR A 470 -22.56 15.19 -7.89
CA TYR A 470 -22.29 14.08 -8.78
C TYR A 470 -23.58 13.35 -9.15
N SER A 471 -23.62 12.81 -10.36
CA SER A 471 -24.77 12.06 -10.90
C SER A 471 -24.27 11.00 -11.87
N CYS A 472 -24.91 9.84 -11.88
CA CYS A 472 -24.68 8.79 -12.85
C CYS A 472 -26.02 8.22 -13.29
N LYS A 473 -26.31 8.17 -14.59
CA LYS A 473 -27.59 7.72 -15.13
C LYS A 473 -27.42 6.85 -16.36
N ARG A 474 -28.33 5.89 -16.54
CA ARG A 474 -28.45 5.09 -17.75
C ARG A 474 -28.78 5.95 -18.96
N THR A 475 -28.18 5.61 -20.09
CA THR A 475 -28.45 6.17 -21.42
C THR A 475 -29.00 5.10 -22.35
N ALA A 476 -29.18 5.41 -23.61
CA ALA A 476 -29.60 4.42 -24.62
C ALA A 476 -28.50 3.41 -24.99
N THR A 477 -27.23 3.74 -24.73
CA THR A 477 -26.06 2.98 -25.16
C THR A 477 -25.09 2.68 -24.02
N GLY A 478 -25.54 2.69 -22.79
CA GLY A 478 -24.72 2.50 -21.60
C GLY A 478 -25.14 3.46 -20.49
N PHE A 479 -24.21 4.31 -20.01
CA PHE A 479 -24.51 5.29 -18.96
C PHE A 479 -23.65 6.55 -19.06
N ALA A 480 -24.06 7.58 -18.34
CA ALA A 480 -23.32 8.84 -18.27
C ALA A 480 -23.11 9.26 -16.80
N ALA A 481 -21.95 9.80 -16.50
CA ALA A 481 -21.59 10.27 -15.18
C ALA A 481 -21.06 11.71 -15.23
N GLU A 482 -21.42 12.48 -14.23
CA GLU A 482 -20.98 13.87 -14.06
C GLU A 482 -20.57 14.13 -12.62
N VAL A 483 -19.51 14.91 -12.46
CA VAL A 483 -19.00 15.37 -11.17
C VAL A 483 -18.71 16.87 -11.25
N ALA A 484 -19.12 17.61 -10.23
CA ALA A 484 -18.68 18.99 -9.99
C ALA A 484 -18.01 19.08 -8.62
N VAL A 485 -16.75 19.46 -8.61
CA VAL A 485 -15.96 19.66 -7.40
C VAL A 485 -15.76 21.17 -7.18
N PRO A 486 -16.10 21.72 -5.99
CA PRO A 486 -15.89 23.14 -5.74
C PRO A 486 -14.43 23.55 -5.99
N ARG A 487 -14.22 24.59 -6.81
CA ARG A 487 -12.88 25.12 -7.12
C ARG A 487 -12.10 25.48 -5.84
N ALA A 488 -12.79 26.02 -4.86
CA ALA A 488 -12.22 26.38 -3.57
C ALA A 488 -11.51 25.20 -2.87
N TRP A 489 -11.92 23.96 -3.13
CA TRP A 489 -11.21 22.77 -2.62
C TRP A 489 -9.83 22.62 -3.26
N LEU A 490 -9.74 22.79 -4.59
CA LEU A 490 -8.47 22.74 -5.31
C LEU A 490 -7.54 23.87 -4.83
N ASP A 491 -8.08 25.10 -4.74
CA ASP A 491 -7.34 26.29 -4.28
C ASP A 491 -6.78 26.07 -2.86
N ALA A 492 -7.59 25.51 -1.95
CA ALA A 492 -7.18 25.21 -0.58
C ALA A 492 -6.10 24.12 -0.51
N LYS A 493 -6.22 23.04 -1.31
CA LYS A 493 -5.22 21.95 -1.36
C LYS A 493 -3.89 22.43 -1.95
N GLN A 494 -3.91 23.35 -2.89
CA GLN A 494 -2.72 23.94 -3.50
C GLN A 494 -2.20 25.19 -2.78
N LYS A 495 -2.98 25.75 -1.82
CA LYS A 495 -2.66 26.98 -1.07
C LYS A 495 -2.45 28.21 -1.96
N GLN A 496 -3.07 28.20 -3.12
CA GLN A 496 -3.07 29.26 -4.13
C GLN A 496 -4.24 29.00 -5.10
N ALA A 497 -4.47 29.90 -6.05
CA ALA A 497 -5.33 29.60 -7.19
C ALA A 497 -4.83 28.32 -7.87
N TRP A 498 -5.73 27.34 -8.09
CA TRP A 498 -5.30 26.05 -8.64
C TRP A 498 -4.68 26.18 -10.03
N GLU A 499 -3.63 25.42 -10.27
CA GLU A 499 -2.92 25.45 -11.56
C GLU A 499 -3.25 24.23 -12.41
N ALA A 500 -3.25 23.06 -11.76
CA ALA A 500 -3.46 21.78 -12.43
C ALA A 500 -3.99 20.74 -11.41
N PHE A 501 -4.63 19.72 -11.93
CA PHE A 501 -4.99 18.52 -11.17
C PHE A 501 -4.64 17.27 -11.98
N ARG A 502 -4.58 16.13 -11.30
CA ARG A 502 -4.40 14.84 -11.95
C ARG A 502 -5.74 14.10 -12.00
N LEU A 503 -5.97 13.42 -13.10
CA LEU A 503 -7.20 12.67 -13.35
C LEU A 503 -6.88 11.31 -13.94
N ASN A 504 -7.58 10.28 -13.47
CA ASN A 504 -7.76 9.03 -14.20
C ASN A 504 -9.21 8.56 -14.06
N ILE A 505 -9.68 7.80 -15.03
CA ILE A 505 -11.03 7.26 -15.07
C ILE A 505 -10.92 5.76 -15.36
N PHE A 506 -11.72 4.99 -14.61
CA PHE A 506 -11.88 3.56 -14.75
C PHE A 506 -13.35 3.26 -14.98
N VAL A 507 -13.63 2.23 -15.76
CA VAL A 507 -14.96 1.67 -15.89
C VAL A 507 -14.89 0.19 -15.58
N ASP A 508 -15.70 -0.23 -14.61
CA ASP A 508 -15.94 -1.62 -14.29
C ASP A 508 -17.13 -2.09 -15.13
N ASP A 509 -17.03 -3.24 -15.73
CA ASP A 509 -17.93 -3.80 -16.74
C ASP A 509 -18.25 -5.25 -16.39
N PHE A 510 -19.54 -5.53 -16.22
CA PHE A 510 -20.08 -6.83 -15.82
C PHE A 510 -21.40 -7.11 -16.57
N ASP A 511 -21.48 -8.18 -17.30
CA ASP A 511 -22.73 -8.59 -17.98
C ASP A 511 -23.72 -9.32 -17.03
N SER A 512 -23.22 -9.87 -15.92
CA SER A 512 -24.04 -10.63 -14.96
C SER A 512 -23.36 -10.85 -13.63
N ALA A 513 -24.12 -11.34 -12.64
CA ALA A 513 -23.59 -11.71 -11.32
C ALA A 513 -22.54 -12.83 -11.32
N THR A 514 -22.38 -13.57 -12.40
CA THR A 514 -21.40 -14.66 -12.54
C THR A 514 -20.29 -14.33 -13.53
N ASP A 515 -20.33 -13.16 -14.12
CA ASP A 515 -19.28 -12.66 -14.99
C ASP A 515 -18.02 -12.38 -14.14
N PRO A 516 -16.81 -12.73 -14.60
CA PRO A 516 -15.58 -12.31 -13.96
C PRO A 516 -15.40 -10.77 -13.98
N GLY A 517 -16.13 -10.09 -14.86
CA GLY A 517 -16.04 -8.66 -15.10
C GLY A 517 -14.75 -8.24 -15.79
N SER A 518 -14.77 -7.09 -16.42
CA SER A 518 -13.57 -6.44 -16.92
C SER A 518 -13.40 -5.04 -16.27
N GLN A 519 -12.20 -4.50 -16.31
CA GLN A 519 -11.98 -3.10 -15.94
C GLN A 519 -11.11 -2.45 -16.99
N ILE A 520 -11.61 -1.41 -17.61
CA ILE A 520 -10.87 -0.55 -18.52
C ILE A 520 -10.48 0.75 -17.83
N CYS A 521 -9.36 1.34 -18.24
CA CYS A 521 -8.81 2.51 -17.58
C CYS A 521 -8.13 3.42 -18.59
N TRP A 522 -8.40 4.73 -18.53
CA TRP A 522 -7.82 5.69 -19.46
C TRP A 522 -6.28 5.66 -19.44
N ARG A 523 -5.69 5.57 -18.24
CA ARG A 523 -4.24 5.48 -18.03
C ARG A 523 -3.91 4.25 -17.18
N PRO A 524 -3.56 3.11 -17.78
CA PRO A 524 -3.39 1.84 -17.08
C PRO A 524 -2.16 1.78 -16.15
N ASP A 525 -1.25 2.72 -16.23
CA ASP A 525 -0.10 2.85 -15.34
C ASP A 525 -0.43 3.53 -14.00
N TRP A 526 -1.61 4.11 -13.84
CA TRP A 526 -2.15 4.51 -12.54
C TRP A 526 -3.24 3.53 -12.08
N ARG A 527 -2.84 2.48 -11.41
CA ARG A 527 -3.73 1.40 -10.97
C ARG A 527 -4.33 1.61 -9.59
N SER A 528 -3.80 2.54 -8.80
CA SER A 528 -4.29 2.82 -7.44
C SER A 528 -3.92 4.23 -7.00
N GLN A 529 -4.53 4.69 -5.91
CA GLN A 529 -4.17 5.94 -5.25
C GLN A 529 -2.72 5.98 -4.72
N GLU A 530 -2.00 4.89 -4.84
CA GLU A 530 -0.59 4.76 -4.45
C GLU A 530 0.38 4.95 -5.62
N SER A 531 -0.11 4.95 -6.87
CA SER A 531 0.69 5.08 -8.09
C SER A 531 0.14 6.22 -8.95
N TRP A 532 0.83 7.34 -8.93
CA TRP A 532 0.43 8.58 -9.59
C TRP A 532 1.09 8.80 -10.96
N ALA A 533 2.08 7.99 -11.30
CA ALA A 533 2.68 8.02 -12.62
C ALA A 533 1.60 7.75 -13.68
N GLY A 534 1.56 8.39 -14.77
CA GLY A 534 0.69 8.11 -15.89
C GLY A 534 -0.72 8.70 -15.87
N SER A 535 -1.29 9.10 -14.72
CA SER A 535 -2.56 9.84 -14.75
C SER A 535 -2.41 11.14 -15.54
N GLY A 536 -3.46 11.56 -16.25
CA GLY A 536 -3.42 12.79 -17.04
C GLY A 536 -3.30 14.04 -16.17
N SER A 537 -2.46 14.97 -16.57
CA SER A 537 -2.30 16.28 -15.92
C SER A 537 -3.10 17.33 -16.67
N PHE A 538 -4.14 17.86 -16.02
CA PHE A 538 -5.06 18.85 -16.58
C PHE A 538 -4.77 20.22 -16.00
N TRP A 539 -4.39 21.14 -16.86
CA TRP A 539 -4.03 22.50 -16.50
C TRP A 539 -5.18 23.47 -16.75
N ARG A 540 -5.31 24.41 -15.84
CA ARG A 540 -6.31 25.47 -15.97
C ARG A 540 -6.06 26.30 -17.23
N ASP A 541 -7.10 26.44 -18.09
CA ASP A 541 -7.06 27.34 -19.22
C ASP A 541 -7.15 28.81 -18.75
N GLY A 542 -6.42 29.73 -19.40
CA GLY A 542 -6.63 31.15 -19.24
C GLY A 542 -5.66 31.96 -18.39
N GLU A 543 -4.58 31.36 -17.84
CA GLU A 543 -3.50 32.13 -17.21
C GLU A 543 -2.14 31.74 -17.81
N LYS A 544 -1.52 32.72 -18.48
CA LYS A 544 -0.10 32.68 -18.87
C LYS A 544 0.76 33.26 -17.77
#